data_7202b382e022ee96613bd55ab86c0453
#
_entry.id   7202b382e022ee96613bd55ab86c0453
#
_cell.length_a   1.000
_cell.length_b   1.000
_cell.length_c   1.000
_cell.angle_alpha   90.00
_cell.angle_beta   90.00
_cell.angle_gamma   90.00
#
_symmetry.space_group_name_H-M   'P 1'
#
loop_
_entity.id
_entity.type
_entity.pdbx_description
1 polymer ?
#
loop_
_entity_poly.entity_id
_entity_poly.type
_entity_poly.pdbx_seq_one_letter_code
_entity_poly.pdbx_strand_id
1 'polypeptide(L)'
;MKEKKIAYVGFAFLHHKNTKAGYQRIKEYVKYDYIFDCQKYFDRYFKEEKNPVSIFVAKVMSKIFGVKLFPWYIIKIWWKGLFRRDIVFHFVYSESLFLPFPRYIGRNKAVCTVHQPLEVLEKWNMVKPLCKADSIILVGEAELEKFNSVIGKNNVVYIPHGISTDFYHPLDTVKKKRLLLTVGDWLRDFVFANKVYQKLLDMDPVLQIVVVSREKNRHYLTANPRLKFLCGISDEDLRNLYLESSVLFLPLLRYTANNSLLEAGACGCNIIISSDHPDNSYIPSQYVKLVKMDVDKTVSMIMNNHAMTYNMGLVKYIEDNYSWDVIGKKTESFLRSF
;
A
#
# COMPACT_ATOMS: atom_id res chain seq x y z
N MET A 1 0.21 32.26 -14.96
CA MET A 1 -0.01 30.97 -15.68
C MET A 1 -1.41 30.48 -15.33
N LYS A 2 -2.12 29.85 -16.28
CA LYS A 2 -3.45 29.27 -16.00
C LYS A 2 -3.26 28.05 -15.08
N GLU A 3 -4.04 27.96 -14.01
CA GLU A 3 -3.97 26.86 -13.06
C GLU A 3 -4.18 25.52 -13.78
N LYS A 4 -3.31 24.54 -13.51
CA LYS A 4 -3.41 23.21 -14.10
C LYS A 4 -4.62 22.47 -13.55
N LYS A 5 -5.32 21.77 -14.43
CA LYS A 5 -6.39 20.85 -14.06
C LYS A 5 -5.79 19.49 -13.71
N ILE A 6 -6.27 18.85 -12.66
CA ILE A 6 -5.80 17.53 -12.27
C ILE A 6 -6.88 16.48 -12.48
N ALA A 7 -6.46 15.32 -12.98
CA ALA A 7 -7.34 14.22 -13.34
C ALA A 7 -6.92 12.94 -12.63
N TYR A 8 -7.80 12.36 -11.83
CA TYR A 8 -7.63 11.04 -11.23
C TYR A 8 -7.85 9.94 -12.28
N VAL A 9 -6.95 8.97 -12.33
CA VAL A 9 -7.08 7.72 -13.11
C VAL A 9 -6.80 6.55 -12.16
N GLY A 10 -7.85 5.81 -11.79
CA GLY A 10 -7.69 4.79 -10.76
C GLY A 10 -8.85 3.80 -10.68
N PHE A 11 -8.64 2.79 -9.82
CA PHE A 11 -9.62 1.77 -9.43
C PHE A 11 -9.33 1.32 -8.00
N ALA A 12 -10.22 0.50 -7.41
CA ALA A 12 -9.95 -0.20 -6.15
C ALA A 12 -9.68 -1.68 -6.43
N PHE A 13 -8.63 -2.24 -5.84
CA PHE A 13 -8.45 -3.70 -5.82
C PHE A 13 -9.61 -4.37 -5.07
N LEU A 14 -9.97 -5.60 -5.44
CA LEU A 14 -11.12 -6.30 -4.86
C LEU A 14 -11.07 -6.35 -3.32
N HIS A 15 -9.89 -6.57 -2.75
CA HIS A 15 -9.66 -6.62 -1.30
C HIS A 15 -9.63 -5.24 -0.62
N HIS A 16 -9.67 -4.15 -1.39
CA HIS A 16 -9.80 -2.78 -0.89
C HIS A 16 -11.14 -2.14 -1.24
N LYS A 17 -12.01 -2.89 -1.95
CA LYS A 17 -13.33 -2.38 -2.33
C LYS A 17 -14.21 -2.29 -1.09
N ASN A 18 -14.74 -1.10 -0.81
CA ASN A 18 -15.55 -0.79 0.37
C ASN A 18 -14.80 -0.92 1.71
N THR A 19 -13.47 -0.84 1.70
CA THR A 19 -12.64 -0.84 2.90
C THR A 19 -12.07 0.55 3.21
N LYS A 20 -11.55 0.73 4.41
CA LYS A 20 -10.83 1.94 4.83
C LYS A 20 -9.36 1.96 4.36
N ALA A 21 -8.90 0.89 3.71
CA ALA A 21 -7.56 0.73 3.18
C ALA A 21 -7.47 1.00 1.66
N GLY A 22 -6.25 1.12 1.16
CA GLY A 22 -5.92 1.25 -0.26
C GLY A 22 -5.75 2.68 -0.76
N TYR A 23 -4.82 2.83 -1.71
CA TYR A 23 -4.41 4.14 -2.21
C TYR A 23 -5.49 4.84 -3.07
N GLN A 24 -6.49 4.12 -3.58
CA GLN A 24 -7.62 4.72 -4.30
C GLN A 24 -8.38 5.75 -3.47
N ARG A 25 -8.24 5.74 -2.15
CA ARG A 25 -8.86 6.73 -1.25
C ARG A 25 -8.31 8.14 -1.43
N ILE A 26 -7.14 8.30 -2.03
CA ILE A 26 -6.57 9.61 -2.35
C ILE A 26 -7.57 10.52 -3.09
N LYS A 27 -8.51 9.94 -3.87
CA LYS A 27 -9.55 10.70 -4.57
C LYS A 27 -10.53 11.45 -3.65
N GLU A 28 -10.62 11.05 -2.38
CA GLU A 28 -11.48 11.67 -1.37
C GLU A 28 -10.82 12.91 -0.74
N TYR A 29 -9.48 13.01 -0.84
CA TYR A 29 -8.65 14.01 -0.16
C TYR A 29 -7.92 14.98 -1.09
N VAL A 30 -7.91 14.69 -2.38
CA VAL A 30 -7.37 15.56 -3.43
C VAL A 30 -8.53 16.10 -4.25
N LYS A 31 -8.58 17.42 -4.48
CA LYS A 31 -9.61 18.06 -5.28
C LYS A 31 -9.33 17.86 -6.77
N TYR A 32 -9.66 16.70 -7.30
CA TYR A 32 -9.54 16.42 -8.73
C TYR A 32 -10.61 17.15 -9.53
N ASP A 33 -10.21 17.77 -10.65
CA ASP A 33 -11.11 18.38 -11.61
C ASP A 33 -11.84 17.35 -12.48
N TYR A 34 -11.22 16.18 -12.68
CA TYR A 34 -11.77 15.06 -13.45
C TYR A 34 -11.48 13.72 -12.76
N ILE A 35 -12.45 12.81 -12.79
CA ILE A 35 -12.31 11.46 -12.24
C ILE A 35 -12.55 10.44 -13.35
N PHE A 36 -11.52 9.67 -13.69
CA PHE A 36 -11.59 8.52 -14.58
C PHE A 36 -11.55 7.25 -13.72
N ASP A 37 -12.74 6.83 -13.27
CA ASP A 37 -12.88 5.58 -12.52
C ASP A 37 -12.82 4.40 -13.48
N CYS A 38 -11.80 3.57 -13.32
CA CYS A 38 -11.52 2.39 -14.13
C CYS A 38 -12.12 1.10 -13.53
N GLN A 39 -12.93 1.19 -12.46
CA GLN A 39 -13.42 0.02 -11.71
C GLN A 39 -14.15 -1.00 -12.59
N LYS A 40 -15.07 -0.52 -13.43
CA LYS A 40 -15.83 -1.40 -14.34
C LYS A 40 -14.95 -2.21 -15.30
N TYR A 41 -13.81 -1.63 -15.72
CA TYR A 41 -12.83 -2.32 -16.56
C TYR A 41 -12.14 -3.44 -15.77
N PHE A 42 -11.69 -3.14 -14.54
CA PHE A 42 -11.02 -4.11 -13.68
C PHE A 42 -11.97 -5.20 -13.19
N ASP A 43 -13.21 -4.88 -12.83
CA ASP A 43 -14.20 -5.87 -12.43
C ASP A 43 -14.48 -6.89 -13.56
N ARG A 44 -14.53 -6.43 -14.82
CA ARG A 44 -14.66 -7.32 -15.99
C ARG A 44 -13.42 -8.17 -16.22
N TYR A 45 -12.24 -7.59 -16.07
CA TYR A 45 -10.98 -8.29 -16.23
C TYR A 45 -10.84 -9.46 -15.26
N PHE A 46 -11.21 -9.25 -14.00
CA PHE A 46 -11.11 -10.27 -12.94
C PHE A 46 -12.31 -11.23 -12.89
N LYS A 47 -13.50 -10.84 -13.39
CA LYS A 47 -14.70 -11.68 -13.35
C LYS A 47 -14.88 -12.59 -14.56
N GLU A 48 -13.97 -12.59 -15.53
CA GLU A 48 -14.06 -13.39 -16.77
C GLU A 48 -15.41 -13.27 -17.51
N GLU A 49 -16.10 -12.14 -17.45
CA GLU A 49 -17.30 -11.89 -18.25
C GLU A 49 -16.95 -11.84 -19.73
N LYS A 50 -17.13 -12.98 -20.40
CA LYS A 50 -16.77 -13.20 -21.80
C LYS A 50 -17.90 -12.75 -22.73
N ASN A 51 -17.96 -11.46 -23.05
CA ASN A 51 -18.74 -11.03 -24.22
C ASN A 51 -17.87 -11.23 -25.49
N PRO A 52 -18.24 -12.14 -26.44
CA PRO A 52 -17.41 -12.44 -27.60
C PRO A 52 -17.06 -11.24 -28.47
N VAL A 53 -17.99 -10.29 -28.63
CA VAL A 53 -17.77 -9.06 -29.40
C VAL A 53 -16.76 -8.14 -28.74
N SER A 54 -16.88 -7.94 -27.41
CA SER A 54 -15.93 -7.11 -26.68
C SER A 54 -14.53 -7.73 -26.65
N ILE A 55 -14.42 -9.06 -26.62
CA ILE A 55 -13.14 -9.78 -26.70
C ILE A 55 -12.52 -9.61 -28.08
N PHE A 56 -13.30 -9.76 -29.16
CA PHE A 56 -12.80 -9.58 -30.52
C PHE A 56 -12.26 -8.15 -30.71
N VAL A 57 -13.05 -7.13 -30.38
CA VAL A 57 -12.63 -5.73 -30.49
C VAL A 57 -11.41 -5.45 -29.62
N ALA A 58 -11.40 -5.96 -28.38
CA ALA A 58 -10.23 -5.82 -27.51
C ALA A 58 -8.99 -6.49 -28.09
N LYS A 59 -9.09 -7.66 -28.71
CA LYS A 59 -7.98 -8.33 -29.40
C LYS A 59 -7.44 -7.52 -30.58
N VAL A 60 -8.33 -6.97 -31.43
CA VAL A 60 -7.93 -6.12 -32.56
C VAL A 60 -7.21 -4.87 -32.07
N MET A 61 -7.80 -4.17 -31.10
CA MET A 61 -7.22 -2.96 -30.51
C MET A 61 -5.92 -3.28 -29.76
N SER A 62 -5.85 -4.42 -29.08
CA SER A 62 -4.61 -4.90 -28.42
C SER A 62 -3.47 -5.08 -29.43
N LYS A 63 -3.77 -5.60 -30.62
CA LYS A 63 -2.79 -5.79 -31.70
C LYS A 63 -2.33 -4.44 -32.26
N ILE A 64 -3.29 -3.51 -32.48
CA ILE A 64 -2.99 -2.16 -32.99
C ILE A 64 -2.13 -1.36 -31.99
N PHE A 65 -2.44 -1.45 -30.70
CA PHE A 65 -1.76 -0.69 -29.64
C PHE A 65 -0.63 -1.45 -28.95
N GLY A 66 -0.38 -2.71 -29.31
CA GLY A 66 0.70 -3.52 -28.72
C GLY A 66 0.49 -3.87 -27.23
N VAL A 67 -0.77 -3.98 -26.78
CA VAL A 67 -1.13 -4.28 -25.37
C VAL A 67 -1.85 -5.61 -25.27
N LYS A 68 -1.71 -6.33 -24.14
CA LYS A 68 -2.37 -7.65 -23.96
C LYS A 68 -3.89 -7.57 -23.96
N LEU A 69 -4.44 -6.49 -23.42
CA LEU A 69 -5.89 -6.22 -23.41
C LEU A 69 -6.11 -4.72 -23.56
N PHE A 70 -6.97 -4.31 -24.53
CA PHE A 70 -7.24 -2.90 -24.75
C PHE A 70 -8.18 -2.33 -23.67
N PRO A 71 -7.74 -1.36 -22.88
CA PRO A 71 -8.55 -0.81 -21.80
C PRO A 71 -9.42 0.34 -22.30
N TRP A 72 -10.72 0.13 -22.33
CA TRP A 72 -11.71 1.12 -22.79
C TRP A 72 -11.67 2.49 -22.11
N TYR A 73 -11.13 2.58 -20.89
CA TYR A 73 -10.95 3.87 -20.20
C TYR A 73 -9.98 4.79 -20.95
N ILE A 74 -9.05 4.25 -21.75
CA ILE A 74 -8.11 5.04 -22.56
C ILE A 74 -8.85 5.91 -23.56
N ILE A 75 -9.96 5.45 -24.15
CA ILE A 75 -10.74 6.25 -25.08
C ILE A 75 -11.27 7.51 -24.39
N LYS A 76 -11.74 7.40 -23.16
CA LYS A 76 -12.23 8.55 -22.37
C LYS A 76 -11.11 9.53 -22.05
N ILE A 77 -9.94 9.03 -21.68
CA ILE A 77 -8.75 9.84 -21.40
C ILE A 77 -8.28 10.53 -22.69
N TRP A 78 -8.18 9.77 -23.80
CA TRP A 78 -7.77 10.29 -25.11
C TRP A 78 -8.72 11.39 -25.58
N TRP A 79 -10.03 11.17 -25.56
CA TRP A 79 -11.02 12.17 -25.94
C TRP A 79 -10.88 13.46 -25.12
N LYS A 80 -10.67 13.33 -23.81
CA LYS A 80 -10.48 14.47 -22.92
C LYS A 80 -9.15 15.18 -23.16
N GLY A 81 -8.08 14.41 -23.39
CA GLY A 81 -6.73 14.91 -23.61
C GLY A 81 -6.49 15.53 -24.98
N LEU A 82 -7.27 15.15 -26.02
CA LEU A 82 -7.08 15.55 -27.40
C LEU A 82 -7.15 17.06 -27.60
N PHE A 83 -8.12 17.70 -26.95
CA PHE A 83 -8.39 19.14 -27.11
C PHE A 83 -7.85 20.00 -25.97
N ARG A 84 -7.10 19.40 -25.03
CA ARG A 84 -6.55 20.09 -23.86
C ARG A 84 -5.05 19.89 -23.74
N ARG A 85 -4.39 20.87 -23.06
CA ARG A 85 -2.93 20.86 -22.82
C ARG A 85 -2.61 21.28 -21.39
N ASP A 86 -3.63 21.40 -20.55
CA ASP A 86 -3.59 21.94 -19.21
C ASP A 86 -3.94 20.88 -18.14
N ILE A 87 -3.99 19.59 -18.52
CA ILE A 87 -4.35 18.50 -17.60
C ILE A 87 -3.10 17.75 -17.14
N VAL A 88 -3.04 17.45 -15.83
CA VAL A 88 -2.13 16.51 -15.22
C VAL A 88 -2.91 15.25 -14.87
N PHE A 89 -2.66 14.15 -15.56
CA PHE A 89 -3.28 12.86 -15.31
C PHE A 89 -2.49 12.11 -14.22
N HIS A 90 -3.12 11.84 -13.10
CA HIS A 90 -2.57 11.09 -11.98
C HIS A 90 -3.01 9.63 -12.02
N PHE A 91 -2.10 8.73 -12.38
CA PHE A 91 -2.32 7.28 -12.42
C PHE A 91 -1.98 6.69 -11.06
N VAL A 92 -3.00 6.42 -10.24
CA VAL A 92 -2.80 6.03 -8.83
C VAL A 92 -2.33 4.59 -8.63
N TYR A 93 -2.51 3.72 -9.60
CA TYR A 93 -1.94 2.37 -9.68
C TYR A 93 -1.28 2.19 -11.03
N SER A 94 -0.16 2.87 -11.22
CA SER A 94 0.50 2.96 -12.53
C SER A 94 0.95 1.61 -13.06
N GLU A 95 1.32 0.68 -12.19
CA GLU A 95 1.71 -0.69 -12.54
C GLU A 95 0.62 -1.46 -13.28
N SER A 96 -0.64 -1.07 -13.07
CA SER A 96 -1.81 -1.69 -13.70
C SER A 96 -2.50 -0.81 -14.73
N LEU A 97 -2.32 0.50 -14.67
CA LEU A 97 -3.07 1.49 -15.46
C LEU A 97 -2.26 2.23 -16.49
N PHE A 98 -0.98 2.49 -16.19
CA PHE A 98 -0.17 3.30 -17.06
C PHE A 98 0.33 2.47 -18.25
N LEU A 99 -0.03 2.92 -19.44
CA LEU A 99 0.46 2.31 -20.68
C LEU A 99 1.48 3.23 -21.34
N PRO A 100 2.49 2.65 -22.01
CA PRO A 100 3.60 3.40 -22.60
C PRO A 100 3.22 4.22 -23.84
N PHE A 101 1.95 4.62 -23.99
CA PHE A 101 1.48 5.45 -25.08
C PHE A 101 1.38 6.92 -24.68
N PRO A 102 2.44 7.70 -24.76
CA PRO A 102 2.38 9.12 -24.39
C PRO A 102 1.37 9.89 -25.25
N ARG A 103 0.99 9.35 -26.42
CA ARG A 103 0.08 10.02 -27.36
C ARG A 103 -1.38 10.00 -26.96
N TYR A 104 -1.83 9.07 -26.12
CA TYR A 104 -3.26 9.02 -25.74
C TYR A 104 -3.68 10.10 -24.74
N ILE A 105 -2.74 10.71 -24.05
CA ILE A 105 -2.99 11.89 -23.21
C ILE A 105 -2.70 13.22 -23.94
N GLY A 106 -2.32 13.17 -25.21
CA GLY A 106 -1.99 14.33 -26.02
C GLY A 106 -0.74 15.06 -25.49
N ARG A 107 -0.83 16.39 -25.34
CA ARG A 107 0.26 17.25 -24.80
C ARG A 107 0.09 17.50 -23.29
N ASN A 108 -0.73 16.74 -22.62
CA ASN A 108 -0.92 16.81 -21.18
C ASN A 108 0.19 16.06 -20.44
N LYS A 109 0.20 16.16 -19.12
CA LYS A 109 1.20 15.55 -18.25
C LYS A 109 0.70 14.24 -17.65
N ALA A 110 1.60 13.27 -17.44
CA ALA A 110 1.34 12.01 -16.75
C ALA A 110 2.18 11.94 -15.47
N VAL A 111 1.52 11.80 -14.35
CA VAL A 111 2.14 11.51 -13.06
C VAL A 111 1.70 10.11 -12.61
N CYS A 112 2.66 9.26 -12.25
CA CYS A 112 2.45 7.85 -11.93
C CYS A 112 2.78 7.58 -10.46
N THR A 113 1.81 7.14 -9.65
CA THR A 113 2.12 6.61 -8.32
C THR A 113 2.50 5.14 -8.42
N VAL A 114 3.63 4.78 -7.82
CA VAL A 114 4.23 3.45 -7.84
C VAL A 114 4.26 2.88 -6.43
N HIS A 115 3.78 1.63 -6.29
CA HIS A 115 3.65 0.92 -5.01
C HIS A 115 4.63 -0.25 -4.86
N GLN A 116 5.28 -0.65 -5.96
CA GLN A 116 6.14 -1.81 -5.99
C GLN A 116 7.63 -1.42 -5.96
N PRO A 117 8.50 -2.25 -5.35
CA PRO A 117 9.94 -2.08 -5.47
C PRO A 117 10.40 -2.14 -6.93
N LEU A 118 11.49 -1.45 -7.25
CA LEU A 118 12.05 -1.41 -8.61
C LEU A 118 12.30 -2.80 -9.20
N GLU A 119 12.83 -3.72 -8.41
CA GLU A 119 13.12 -5.10 -8.82
C GLU A 119 11.86 -5.90 -9.24
N VAL A 120 10.72 -5.59 -8.63
CA VAL A 120 9.43 -6.18 -9.02
C VAL A 120 8.97 -5.61 -10.35
N LEU A 121 9.14 -4.30 -10.55
CA LEU A 121 8.80 -3.63 -11.81
C LEU A 121 9.68 -4.08 -12.97
N GLU A 122 10.96 -4.37 -12.72
CA GLU A 122 11.87 -4.95 -13.71
C GLU A 122 11.38 -6.32 -14.16
N LYS A 123 11.01 -7.21 -13.23
CA LYS A 123 10.42 -8.52 -13.53
C LYS A 123 9.11 -8.43 -14.33
N TRP A 124 8.34 -7.36 -14.10
CA TRP A 124 7.09 -7.10 -14.83
C TRP A 124 7.28 -6.33 -16.13
N ASN A 125 8.52 -5.95 -16.50
CA ASN A 125 8.85 -5.12 -17.64
C ASN A 125 8.14 -3.74 -17.62
N MET A 126 7.91 -3.18 -16.44
CA MET A 126 7.20 -1.91 -16.25
C MET A 126 8.11 -0.69 -16.19
N VAL A 127 9.42 -0.86 -16.00
CA VAL A 127 10.36 0.26 -15.86
C VAL A 127 10.40 1.12 -17.15
N LYS A 128 10.58 0.52 -18.32
CA LYS A 128 10.57 1.25 -19.60
C LYS A 128 9.29 2.05 -19.86
N PRO A 129 8.08 1.49 -19.63
CA PRO A 129 6.85 2.26 -19.64
C PRO A 129 6.88 3.46 -18.69
N LEU A 130 7.29 3.28 -17.44
CA LEU A 130 7.31 4.34 -16.42
C LEU A 130 8.30 5.48 -16.73
N CYS A 131 9.42 5.20 -17.42
CA CYS A 131 10.33 6.25 -17.92
C CYS A 131 9.67 7.23 -18.90
N LYS A 132 8.47 6.96 -19.40
CA LYS A 132 7.70 7.86 -20.26
C LYS A 132 6.72 8.75 -19.51
N ALA A 133 6.56 8.56 -18.20
CA ALA A 133 5.83 9.49 -17.36
C ALA A 133 6.59 10.81 -17.19
N ASP A 134 5.86 11.89 -17.01
CA ASP A 134 6.48 13.20 -16.72
C ASP A 134 7.02 13.23 -15.29
N SER A 135 6.39 12.51 -14.36
CA SER A 135 6.91 12.32 -13.01
C SER A 135 6.36 11.05 -12.35
N ILE A 136 7.07 10.57 -11.34
CA ILE A 136 6.72 9.41 -10.52
C ILE A 136 6.61 9.83 -9.06
N ILE A 137 5.52 9.43 -8.42
CA ILE A 137 5.36 9.47 -6.97
C ILE A 137 5.69 8.07 -6.44
N LEU A 138 6.66 7.98 -5.55
CA LEU A 138 6.97 6.77 -4.80
C LEU A 138 6.32 6.83 -3.42
N VAL A 139 5.72 5.72 -3.00
CA VAL A 139 5.12 5.58 -1.67
C VAL A 139 6.11 5.04 -0.63
N GLY A 140 7.31 4.64 -1.04
CA GLY A 140 8.41 4.18 -0.18
C GLY A 140 9.69 4.95 -0.45
N GLU A 141 10.23 5.63 0.56
CA GLU A 141 11.40 6.50 0.45
C GLU A 141 12.69 5.72 0.11
N ALA A 142 12.82 4.51 0.67
CA ALA A 142 13.99 3.65 0.46
C ALA A 142 14.28 3.30 -1.01
N GLU A 143 13.28 3.42 -1.89
CA GLU A 143 13.44 3.18 -3.33
C GLU A 143 13.84 4.45 -4.12
N LEU A 144 13.86 5.64 -3.49
CA LEU A 144 14.04 6.92 -4.17
C LEU A 144 15.36 7.00 -4.96
N GLU A 145 16.47 6.61 -4.37
CA GLU A 145 17.77 6.64 -5.02
C GLU A 145 17.85 5.69 -6.22
N LYS A 146 17.30 4.48 -6.08
CA LYS A 146 17.26 3.48 -7.16
C LYS A 146 16.41 3.98 -8.33
N PHE A 147 15.23 4.54 -8.06
CA PHE A 147 14.38 5.10 -9.11
C PHE A 147 15.03 6.32 -9.78
N ASN A 148 15.67 7.20 -9.01
CA ASN A 148 16.40 8.35 -9.56
C ASN A 148 17.53 7.95 -10.51
N SER A 149 18.22 6.84 -10.24
CA SER A 149 19.30 6.34 -11.12
C SER A 149 18.78 5.80 -12.45
N VAL A 150 17.54 5.29 -12.49
CA VAL A 150 16.96 4.66 -13.67
C VAL A 150 16.07 5.63 -14.46
N ILE A 151 15.30 6.48 -13.78
CA ILE A 151 14.27 7.36 -14.37
C ILE A 151 14.77 8.81 -14.53
N GLY A 152 15.69 9.23 -13.68
CA GLY A 152 16.24 10.58 -13.65
C GLY A 152 15.77 11.40 -12.45
N LYS A 153 16.72 12.08 -11.81
CA LYS A 153 16.57 12.72 -10.49
C LYS A 153 15.43 13.75 -10.36
N ASN A 154 15.07 14.41 -11.45
CA ASN A 154 14.08 15.50 -11.39
C ASN A 154 12.63 15.01 -11.60
N ASN A 155 12.42 13.73 -11.84
CA ASN A 155 11.14 13.18 -12.23
C ASN A 155 10.56 12.22 -11.18
N VAL A 156 11.23 12.03 -10.04
CA VAL A 156 10.81 11.12 -8.97
C VAL A 156 10.71 11.88 -7.67
N VAL A 157 9.55 11.76 -6.99
CA VAL A 157 9.31 12.36 -5.68
C VAL A 157 8.79 11.32 -4.71
N TYR A 158 9.09 11.50 -3.43
CA TYR A 158 8.51 10.70 -2.36
C TYR A 158 7.29 11.39 -1.77
N ILE A 159 6.14 10.74 -1.87
CA ILE A 159 4.91 11.09 -1.14
C ILE A 159 4.37 9.79 -0.56
N PRO A 160 4.37 9.62 0.76
CA PRO A 160 4.00 8.35 1.37
C PRO A 160 2.53 7.97 1.15
N HIS A 161 2.21 6.70 1.43
CA HIS A 161 0.83 6.23 1.48
C HIS A 161 0.10 6.86 2.66
N GLY A 162 -1.14 7.29 2.46
CA GLY A 162 -1.97 7.83 3.52
C GLY A 162 -2.72 6.74 4.31
N ILE A 163 -3.18 7.10 5.50
CA ILE A 163 -4.03 6.27 6.35
C ILE A 163 -5.25 7.03 6.88
N SER A 164 -6.34 6.31 7.15
CA SER A 164 -7.59 6.86 7.70
C SER A 164 -7.47 7.00 9.22
N THR A 165 -6.90 8.09 9.68
CA THR A 165 -6.74 8.36 11.12
C THR A 165 -8.07 8.69 11.81
N ASP A 166 -9.09 9.04 11.06
CA ASP A 166 -10.48 9.15 11.52
C ASP A 166 -11.10 7.81 11.92
N PHE A 167 -10.61 6.72 11.35
CA PHE A 167 -11.05 5.35 11.65
C PHE A 167 -10.04 4.62 12.53
N TYR A 168 -8.76 4.64 12.20
CA TYR A 168 -7.68 4.04 12.99
C TYR A 168 -7.15 5.06 14.00
N HIS A 169 -7.59 4.99 15.24
CA HIS A 169 -7.14 5.81 16.37
C HIS A 169 -7.42 5.08 17.68
N PRO A 170 -6.74 5.42 18.78
CA PRO A 170 -6.99 4.85 20.10
C PRO A 170 -8.43 5.10 20.57
N LEU A 171 -8.97 4.16 21.33
CA LEU A 171 -10.28 4.27 21.98
C LEU A 171 -10.12 4.05 23.48
N ASP A 172 -10.51 5.01 24.30
CA ASP A 172 -10.39 4.96 25.77
C ASP A 172 -11.15 3.77 26.37
N THR A 173 -12.16 3.27 25.67
CA THR A 173 -12.98 2.12 26.08
C THR A 173 -12.29 0.78 25.87
N VAL A 174 -11.20 0.71 25.09
CA VAL A 174 -10.50 -0.53 24.76
C VAL A 174 -9.16 -0.57 25.49
N LYS A 175 -8.90 -1.66 26.21
CA LYS A 175 -7.63 -1.87 26.90
C LYS A 175 -6.74 -2.82 26.09
N LYS A 176 -5.44 -2.53 26.06
CA LYS A 176 -4.45 -3.43 25.50
C LYS A 176 -4.45 -4.77 26.25
N LYS A 177 -4.29 -5.86 25.51
CA LYS A 177 -4.15 -7.23 26.00
C LYS A 177 -2.74 -7.72 25.75
N ARG A 178 -2.31 -8.78 26.44
CA ARG A 178 -1.05 -9.47 26.12
C ARG A 178 -1.23 -10.28 24.84
N LEU A 179 -1.39 -9.55 23.75
CA LEU A 179 -1.71 -10.04 22.42
C LEU A 179 -0.64 -9.60 21.43
N LEU A 180 -0.01 -10.56 20.76
CA LEU A 180 0.84 -10.34 19.61
C LEU A 180 -0.01 -10.49 18.34
N LEU A 181 0.01 -9.49 17.49
CA LEU A 181 -0.70 -9.48 16.23
C LEU A 181 0.29 -9.48 15.05
N THR A 182 0.01 -10.30 14.04
CA THR A 182 0.67 -10.21 12.73
C THR A 182 -0.38 -10.05 11.64
N VAL A 183 -0.21 -9.06 10.76
CA VAL A 183 -1.18 -8.73 9.70
C VAL A 183 -0.50 -8.65 8.34
N GLY A 184 -1.17 -9.20 7.33
CA GLY A 184 -0.78 -9.09 5.93
C GLY A 184 -0.30 -10.41 5.34
N ASP A 185 -0.04 -10.37 4.03
CA ASP A 185 0.28 -11.52 3.20
C ASP A 185 1.55 -11.30 2.37
N TRP A 186 1.60 -10.14 1.71
CA TRP A 186 2.66 -9.83 0.75
C TRP A 186 3.99 -9.59 1.45
N LEU A 187 5.04 -10.28 0.99
CA LEU A 187 6.42 -10.18 1.49
C LEU A 187 6.56 -10.42 3.01
N ARG A 188 5.75 -11.35 3.58
CA ARG A 188 5.90 -11.85 4.95
C ARG A 188 6.62 -13.19 4.96
N ASP A 189 7.58 -13.39 5.88
CA ASP A 189 8.20 -14.67 6.13
C ASP A 189 7.45 -15.42 7.24
N PHE A 190 6.48 -16.24 6.85
CA PHE A 190 5.69 -17.03 7.81
C PHE A 190 6.46 -18.23 8.36
N VAL A 191 7.50 -18.72 7.68
CA VAL A 191 8.37 -19.79 8.19
C VAL A 191 9.19 -19.27 9.37
N PHE A 192 9.80 -18.11 9.21
CA PHE A 192 10.50 -17.43 10.29
C PHE A 192 9.54 -17.04 11.42
N ALA A 193 8.41 -16.46 11.09
CA ALA A 193 7.40 -16.04 12.07
C ALA A 193 6.93 -17.21 12.94
N ASN A 194 6.68 -18.38 12.35
CA ASN A 194 6.25 -19.55 13.10
C ASN A 194 7.30 -19.99 14.14
N LYS A 195 8.59 -19.96 13.82
CA LYS A 195 9.66 -20.24 14.79
C LYS A 195 9.62 -19.26 15.96
N VAL A 196 9.43 -17.98 15.69
CA VAL A 196 9.27 -16.93 16.72
C VAL A 196 8.04 -17.19 17.58
N TYR A 197 6.91 -17.53 16.97
CA TYR A 197 5.64 -17.78 17.70
C TYR A 197 5.76 -18.98 18.63
N GLN A 198 6.30 -20.11 18.17
CA GLN A 198 6.45 -21.30 19.02
C GLN A 198 7.31 -20.95 20.24
N LYS A 199 8.46 -20.31 20.04
CA LYS A 199 9.34 -19.95 21.14
C LYS A 199 8.69 -18.96 22.12
N LEU A 200 7.93 -17.98 21.65
CA LEU A 200 7.18 -17.06 22.49
C LEU A 200 6.10 -17.78 23.31
N LEU A 201 5.38 -18.73 22.71
CA LEU A 201 4.32 -19.48 23.37
C LEU A 201 4.87 -20.43 24.43
N ASP A 202 6.10 -20.96 24.27
CA ASP A 202 6.78 -21.76 25.26
C ASP A 202 7.26 -20.91 26.46
N MET A 203 7.72 -19.67 26.19
CA MET A 203 8.28 -18.80 27.23
C MET A 203 7.20 -18.00 28.00
N ASP A 204 6.06 -17.72 27.37
CA ASP A 204 5.02 -16.86 27.93
C ASP A 204 3.64 -17.58 27.94
N PRO A 205 3.21 -18.13 29.09
CA PRO A 205 2.00 -18.93 29.17
C PRO A 205 0.70 -18.12 29.01
N VAL A 206 0.75 -16.78 29.14
CA VAL A 206 -0.44 -15.92 29.02
C VAL A 206 -0.54 -15.21 27.68
N LEU A 207 0.51 -15.27 26.86
CA LEU A 207 0.54 -14.63 25.54
C LEU A 207 -0.48 -15.30 24.60
N GLN A 208 -1.26 -14.47 23.94
CA GLN A 208 -2.11 -14.86 22.81
C GLN A 208 -1.45 -14.34 21.51
N ILE A 209 -1.56 -15.12 20.44
CA ILE A 209 -1.07 -14.71 19.11
C ILE A 209 -2.23 -14.77 18.13
N VAL A 210 -2.40 -13.69 17.37
CA VAL A 210 -3.36 -13.64 16.26
C VAL A 210 -2.61 -13.33 14.98
N VAL A 211 -2.86 -14.12 13.95
CA VAL A 211 -2.33 -13.93 12.61
C VAL A 211 -3.49 -13.67 11.66
N VAL A 212 -3.53 -12.50 11.03
CA VAL A 212 -4.51 -12.14 10.02
C VAL A 212 -3.85 -12.17 8.66
N SER A 213 -4.19 -13.17 7.84
CA SER A 213 -3.57 -13.36 6.52
C SER A 213 -4.51 -14.12 5.57
N ARG A 214 -4.06 -14.34 4.32
CA ARG A 214 -4.79 -15.19 3.37
C ARG A 214 -4.67 -16.66 3.75
N GLU A 215 -5.72 -17.42 3.49
CA GLU A 215 -5.82 -18.84 3.85
C GLU A 215 -4.62 -19.67 3.38
N LYS A 216 -4.06 -19.36 2.22
CA LYS A 216 -2.86 -20.04 1.69
C LYS A 216 -1.64 -20.01 2.64
N ASN A 217 -1.60 -19.12 3.63
CA ASN A 217 -0.48 -19.00 4.56
C ASN A 217 -0.68 -19.78 5.86
N ARG A 218 -1.88 -20.32 6.10
CA ARG A 218 -2.19 -21.10 7.31
C ARG A 218 -1.25 -22.30 7.51
N HIS A 219 -0.88 -22.97 6.44
CA HIS A 219 -0.07 -24.20 6.50
C HIS A 219 1.36 -23.97 7.01
N TYR A 220 1.86 -22.73 7.05
CA TYR A 220 3.15 -22.42 7.66
C TYR A 220 3.12 -22.41 9.18
N LEU A 221 1.93 -22.36 9.79
CA LEU A 221 1.78 -22.19 11.23
C LEU A 221 1.51 -23.52 11.94
N THR A 222 2.25 -23.77 13.00
CA THR A 222 2.03 -24.91 13.89
C THR A 222 0.80 -24.66 14.75
N ALA A 223 -0.09 -25.64 14.81
CA ALA A 223 -1.31 -25.52 15.63
C ALA A 223 -0.96 -25.36 17.13
N ASN A 224 -1.57 -24.38 17.76
CA ASN A 224 -1.48 -24.12 19.19
C ASN A 224 -2.78 -23.45 19.66
N PRO A 225 -3.36 -23.83 20.82
CA PRO A 225 -4.61 -23.23 21.33
C PRO A 225 -4.55 -21.73 21.54
N ARG A 226 -3.35 -21.17 21.76
CA ARG A 226 -3.10 -19.73 21.96
C ARG A 226 -2.68 -19.00 20.68
N LEU A 227 -2.62 -19.69 19.51
CA LEU A 227 -2.36 -19.11 18.19
C LEU A 227 -3.61 -19.22 17.34
N LYS A 228 -4.24 -18.08 17.03
CA LYS A 228 -5.43 -17.99 16.18
C LYS A 228 -5.07 -17.45 14.81
N PHE A 229 -5.50 -18.14 13.76
CA PHE A 229 -5.38 -17.65 12.38
C PHE A 229 -6.73 -17.17 11.86
N LEU A 230 -6.77 -15.96 11.30
CA LEU A 230 -7.96 -15.32 10.75
C LEU A 230 -7.75 -14.95 9.29
N CYS A 231 -8.81 -15.09 8.49
CA CYS A 231 -8.82 -14.72 7.09
C CYS A 231 -10.13 -14.03 6.75
N GLY A 232 -10.07 -12.96 5.93
CA GLY A 232 -11.26 -12.28 5.41
C GLY A 232 -12.11 -11.58 6.48
N ILE A 233 -11.49 -11.08 7.54
CA ILE A 233 -12.17 -10.30 8.58
C ILE A 233 -12.54 -8.90 8.12
N SER A 234 -13.50 -8.27 8.76
CA SER A 234 -13.90 -6.88 8.48
C SER A 234 -12.83 -5.87 8.91
N ASP A 235 -12.89 -4.64 8.36
CA ASP A 235 -12.02 -3.54 8.82
C ASP A 235 -12.24 -3.22 10.29
N GLU A 236 -13.46 -3.35 10.78
CA GLU A 236 -13.81 -3.12 12.19
C GLU A 236 -13.18 -4.18 13.10
N ASP A 237 -13.27 -5.45 12.72
CA ASP A 237 -12.61 -6.53 13.46
C ASP A 237 -11.09 -6.35 13.45
N LEU A 238 -10.52 -5.98 12.32
CA LEU A 238 -9.08 -5.70 12.19
C LEU A 238 -8.66 -4.52 13.08
N ARG A 239 -9.43 -3.42 13.07
CA ARG A 239 -9.20 -2.28 13.95
C ARG A 239 -9.26 -2.69 15.43
N ASN A 240 -10.26 -3.49 15.82
CA ASN A 240 -10.38 -3.97 17.19
C ASN A 240 -9.17 -4.82 17.60
N LEU A 241 -8.66 -5.67 16.71
CA LEU A 241 -7.42 -6.40 16.95
C LEU A 241 -6.21 -5.45 17.14
N TYR A 242 -6.07 -4.40 16.34
CA TYR A 242 -5.02 -3.38 16.55
C TYR A 242 -5.18 -2.68 17.90
N LEU A 243 -6.40 -2.30 18.26
CA LEU A 243 -6.67 -1.63 19.54
C LEU A 243 -6.35 -2.52 20.74
N GLU A 244 -6.66 -3.81 20.66
CA GLU A 244 -6.42 -4.77 21.75
C GLU A 244 -4.95 -5.26 21.80
N SER A 245 -4.22 -5.22 20.70
CA SER A 245 -2.87 -5.78 20.63
C SER A 245 -1.85 -4.90 21.32
N SER A 246 -1.01 -5.48 22.17
CA SER A 246 0.13 -4.79 22.78
C SER A 246 1.29 -4.63 21.79
N VAL A 247 1.45 -5.59 20.87
CA VAL A 247 2.53 -5.59 19.87
C VAL A 247 1.99 -6.00 18.50
N LEU A 248 2.31 -5.23 17.46
CA LEU A 248 2.29 -5.69 16.08
C LEU A 248 3.68 -6.22 15.73
N PHE A 249 3.76 -7.48 15.30
CA PHE A 249 4.97 -8.10 14.79
C PHE A 249 4.90 -8.27 13.27
N LEU A 250 5.90 -7.74 12.55
CA LEU A 250 5.99 -7.78 11.10
C LEU A 250 7.28 -8.49 10.66
N PRO A 251 7.21 -9.77 10.27
CA PRO A 251 8.35 -10.53 9.71
C PRO A 251 8.48 -10.20 8.23
N LEU A 252 9.26 -9.18 7.87
CA LEU A 252 9.28 -8.63 6.51
C LEU A 252 10.50 -9.08 5.72
N LEU A 253 10.26 -9.70 4.56
CA LEU A 253 11.30 -9.94 3.57
C LEU A 253 11.72 -8.62 2.91
N ARG A 254 10.74 -7.80 2.53
CA ARG A 254 10.90 -6.43 2.00
C ARG A 254 9.61 -5.63 2.16
N TYR A 255 9.69 -4.31 2.04
CA TYR A 255 8.52 -3.43 2.00
C TYR A 255 8.85 -2.08 1.36
N THR A 256 7.83 -1.45 0.78
CA THR A 256 7.81 -0.05 0.33
C THR A 256 6.90 0.77 1.25
N ALA A 257 5.57 0.65 1.06
CA ALA A 257 4.58 1.10 1.99
C ALA A 257 3.97 -0.10 2.71
N ASN A 258 3.59 0.06 3.98
CA ASN A 258 3.02 -1.02 4.77
C ASN A 258 1.78 -0.53 5.53
N ASN A 259 0.60 -0.81 4.97
CA ASN A 259 -0.67 -0.37 5.56
C ASN A 259 -0.85 -0.89 6.98
N SER A 260 -0.55 -2.18 7.24
CA SER A 260 -0.70 -2.73 8.59
C SER A 260 0.20 -2.07 9.63
N LEU A 261 1.36 -1.54 9.22
CA LEU A 261 2.22 -0.73 10.09
C LEU A 261 1.54 0.60 10.43
N LEU A 262 1.03 1.30 9.43
CA LEU A 262 0.36 2.60 9.65
C LEU A 262 -0.94 2.45 10.44
N GLU A 263 -1.76 1.45 10.11
CA GLU A 263 -3.02 1.16 10.78
C GLU A 263 -2.81 0.82 12.27
N ALA A 264 -1.90 -0.10 12.54
CA ALA A 264 -1.57 -0.50 13.91
C ALA A 264 -0.91 0.63 14.72
N GLY A 265 -0.02 1.40 14.08
CA GLY A 265 0.60 2.55 14.71
C GLY A 265 -0.40 3.66 15.02
N ALA A 266 -1.34 3.94 14.10
CA ALA A 266 -2.45 4.87 14.33
C ALA A 266 -3.36 4.41 15.47
N CYS A 267 -3.52 3.09 15.66
CA CYS A 267 -4.20 2.48 16.81
C CYS A 267 -3.31 2.36 18.08
N GLY A 268 -2.10 2.91 18.06
CA GLY A 268 -1.21 2.94 19.21
C GLY A 268 -0.58 1.60 19.59
N CYS A 269 -0.39 0.65 18.66
CA CYS A 269 0.38 -0.55 18.89
C CYS A 269 1.87 -0.22 19.01
N ASN A 270 2.61 -0.99 19.83
CA ASN A 270 4.05 -1.06 19.69
C ASN A 270 4.38 -1.92 18.49
N ILE A 271 5.34 -1.49 17.68
CA ILE A 271 5.65 -2.16 16.41
C ILE A 271 7.05 -2.73 16.44
N ILE A 272 7.15 -4.02 16.10
CA ILE A 272 8.42 -4.72 15.96
C ILE A 272 8.49 -5.27 14.54
N ILE A 273 9.52 -4.89 13.82
CA ILE A 273 9.81 -5.37 12.47
C ILE A 273 11.05 -6.24 12.53
N SER A 274 10.94 -7.47 12.07
CA SER A 274 12.10 -8.32 11.80
C SER A 274 12.37 -8.36 10.31
N SER A 275 13.56 -7.92 9.90
CA SER A 275 13.97 -7.88 8.51
C SER A 275 15.48 -7.85 8.38
N ASP A 276 16.03 -8.51 7.36
CA ASP A 276 17.43 -8.39 6.98
C ASP A 276 17.71 -7.12 6.15
N HIS A 277 16.67 -6.36 5.81
CA HIS A 277 16.72 -5.06 5.14
C HIS A 277 16.20 -3.97 6.10
N PRO A 278 17.04 -3.52 7.05
CA PRO A 278 16.61 -2.60 8.12
C PRO A 278 16.41 -1.14 7.68
N ASP A 279 16.56 -0.83 6.40
CA ASP A 279 16.45 0.53 5.85
C ASP A 279 15.01 1.05 5.97
N ASN A 280 14.61 1.32 7.19
CA ASN A 280 13.29 1.82 7.53
C ASN A 280 13.35 3.34 7.74
N SER A 281 13.42 4.09 6.64
CA SER A 281 13.17 5.52 6.64
C SER A 281 11.69 5.88 6.81
N TYR A 282 10.81 4.86 6.76
CA TYR A 282 9.36 5.05 6.76
C TYR A 282 8.82 5.57 8.11
N ILE A 283 9.27 4.99 9.23
CA ILE A 283 8.93 5.45 10.58
C ILE A 283 10.23 5.57 11.41
N PRO A 284 10.47 6.67 12.12
CA PRO A 284 11.67 6.83 12.95
C PRO A 284 11.84 5.71 13.96
N SER A 285 13.10 5.28 14.18
CA SER A 285 13.47 4.16 15.06
C SER A 285 13.06 4.34 16.54
N GLN A 286 12.78 5.57 16.94
CA GLN A 286 12.24 5.84 18.28
C GLN A 286 10.82 5.30 18.47
N TYR A 287 10.04 5.13 17.39
CA TYR A 287 8.66 4.66 17.44
C TYR A 287 8.51 3.18 17.05
N VAL A 288 9.46 2.64 16.29
CA VAL A 288 9.41 1.27 15.76
C VAL A 288 10.70 0.56 16.09
N LYS A 289 10.61 -0.69 16.60
CA LYS A 289 11.80 -1.49 16.88
C LYS A 289 12.14 -2.36 15.67
N LEU A 290 13.39 -2.24 15.22
CA LEU A 290 13.92 -3.01 14.11
C LEU A 290 14.88 -4.07 14.66
N VAL A 291 14.74 -5.29 14.18
CA VAL A 291 15.62 -6.42 14.53
C VAL A 291 15.91 -7.24 13.27
N LYS A 292 17.15 -7.73 13.12
CA LYS A 292 17.47 -8.69 12.05
C LYS A 292 16.65 -9.96 12.20
N MET A 293 16.50 -10.72 11.12
CA MET A 293 15.80 -12.00 11.12
C MET A 293 16.57 -13.07 11.90
N ASP A 294 16.57 -12.91 13.21
CA ASP A 294 17.15 -13.80 14.22
C ASP A 294 16.05 -14.12 15.24
N VAL A 295 15.76 -15.40 15.43
CA VAL A 295 14.63 -15.85 16.27
C VAL A 295 14.79 -15.37 17.71
N ASP A 296 15.98 -15.56 18.30
CA ASP A 296 16.23 -15.27 19.71
C ASP A 296 16.19 -13.78 20.00
N LYS A 297 16.81 -12.99 19.14
CA LYS A 297 16.77 -11.53 19.25
C LYS A 297 15.36 -10.99 19.05
N THR A 298 14.61 -11.56 18.10
CA THR A 298 13.21 -11.17 17.84
C THR A 298 12.32 -11.51 19.03
N VAL A 299 12.44 -12.71 19.59
CA VAL A 299 11.72 -13.14 20.81
C VAL A 299 12.04 -12.21 21.97
N SER A 300 13.32 -11.94 22.24
CA SER A 300 13.75 -11.03 23.32
C SER A 300 13.18 -9.60 23.10
N MET A 301 13.22 -9.11 21.85
CA MET A 301 12.68 -7.79 21.52
C MET A 301 11.17 -7.74 21.78
N ILE A 302 10.42 -8.77 21.39
CA ILE A 302 8.98 -8.85 21.61
C ILE A 302 8.67 -8.91 23.10
N MET A 303 9.33 -9.80 23.85
CA MET A 303 9.11 -9.96 25.30
C MET A 303 9.32 -8.67 26.08
N ASN A 304 10.33 -7.88 25.70
CA ASN A 304 10.70 -6.64 26.38
C ASN A 304 9.82 -5.42 25.96
N ASN A 305 8.98 -5.55 24.92
CA ASN A 305 8.20 -4.44 24.39
C ASN A 305 6.68 -4.64 24.46
N HIS A 306 6.20 -5.56 25.27
CA HIS A 306 4.77 -5.70 25.57
C HIS A 306 4.28 -4.61 26.52
N ALA A 307 4.10 -3.39 26.02
CA ALA A 307 3.45 -2.34 26.81
C ALA A 307 1.93 -2.47 26.73
N MET A 308 1.27 -2.36 27.90
CA MET A 308 -0.17 -2.43 28.04
C MET A 308 -0.87 -1.06 27.88
N THR A 309 -0.13 -0.11 27.33
CA THR A 309 -0.58 1.27 27.06
C THR A 309 -0.44 1.58 25.57
N TYR A 310 -1.22 2.54 25.08
CA TYR A 310 -1.08 3.03 23.72
C TYR A 310 0.23 3.79 23.51
N ASN A 311 0.88 3.58 22.39
CA ASN A 311 2.04 4.35 21.96
C ASN A 311 1.59 5.69 21.35
N MET A 312 1.21 6.65 22.21
CA MET A 312 0.66 7.93 21.80
C MET A 312 1.65 8.78 20.97
N GLY A 313 2.96 8.59 21.20
CA GLY A 313 3.98 9.25 20.38
C GLY A 313 3.92 8.80 18.91
N LEU A 314 3.74 7.50 18.68
CA LEU A 314 3.57 6.95 17.32
C LEU A 314 2.23 7.36 16.71
N VAL A 315 1.14 7.34 17.50
CA VAL A 315 -0.19 7.82 17.04
C VAL A 315 -0.08 9.22 16.46
N LYS A 316 0.47 10.14 17.26
CA LYS A 316 0.64 11.53 16.83
C LYS A 316 1.55 11.65 15.61
N TYR A 317 2.64 10.91 15.58
CA TYR A 317 3.55 10.94 14.43
C TYR A 317 2.85 10.50 13.14
N ILE A 318 2.02 9.45 13.20
CA ILE A 318 1.26 8.96 12.03
C ILE A 318 0.21 9.97 11.61
N GLU A 319 -0.53 10.55 12.55
CA GLU A 319 -1.54 11.57 12.27
C GLU A 319 -0.92 12.78 11.56
N ASP A 320 0.19 13.29 12.08
CA ASP A 320 0.88 14.49 11.58
C ASP A 320 1.56 14.27 10.20
N ASN A 321 1.91 13.02 9.84
CA ASN A 321 2.74 12.75 8.66
C ASN A 321 2.07 11.87 7.60
N TYR A 322 1.11 11.01 8.00
CA TYR A 322 0.53 9.96 7.15
C TYR A 322 -1.00 10.00 7.07
N SER A 323 -1.70 10.92 7.77
CA SER A 323 -3.15 11.06 7.55
C SER A 323 -3.45 11.38 6.10
N TRP A 324 -4.57 10.88 5.57
CA TRP A 324 -4.98 11.19 4.21
C TRP A 324 -5.13 12.69 3.95
N ASP A 325 -5.48 13.50 4.96
CA ASP A 325 -5.54 14.96 4.84
C ASP A 325 -4.16 15.56 4.54
N VAL A 326 -3.12 15.10 5.21
CA VAL A 326 -1.74 15.55 4.99
C VAL A 326 -1.24 15.07 3.62
N ILE A 327 -1.44 13.80 3.31
CA ILE A 327 -0.98 13.20 2.05
C ILE A 327 -1.75 13.76 0.86
N GLY A 328 -3.05 13.98 1.00
CA GLY A 328 -3.89 14.61 -0.02
C GLY A 328 -3.41 16.02 -0.38
N LYS A 329 -3.13 16.84 0.62
CA LYS A 329 -2.59 18.21 0.43
C LYS A 329 -1.22 18.19 -0.27
N LYS A 330 -0.30 17.31 0.17
CA LYS A 330 1.02 17.16 -0.47
C LYS A 330 0.87 16.73 -1.93
N THR A 331 0.01 15.75 -2.21
CA THR A 331 -0.25 15.25 -3.55
C THR A 331 -0.88 16.30 -4.44
N GLU A 332 -1.91 17.01 -3.96
CA GLU A 332 -2.57 18.06 -4.73
C GLU A 332 -1.60 19.19 -5.09
N SER A 333 -0.84 19.69 -4.10
CA SER A 333 0.17 20.72 -4.31
C SER A 333 1.19 20.30 -5.36
N PHE A 334 1.68 19.07 -5.29
CA PHE A 334 2.61 18.53 -6.27
C PHE A 334 2.00 18.44 -7.68
N LEU A 335 0.79 17.89 -7.80
CA LEU A 335 0.12 17.78 -9.11
C LEU A 335 -0.19 19.14 -9.76
N ARG A 336 -0.50 20.17 -8.97
CA ARG A 336 -0.76 21.52 -9.48
C ARG A 336 0.49 22.33 -9.81
N SER A 337 1.67 21.87 -9.41
CA SER A 337 2.95 22.55 -9.70
C SER A 337 3.47 22.35 -11.13
N PHE A 338 2.83 21.51 -11.95
CA PHE A 338 3.23 21.20 -13.34
C PHE A 338 2.94 22.33 -14.34
#